data_3416de0dc4cea71d96facb3939ae3df0
#
_entry.id   3416de0dc4cea71d96facb3939ae3df0
#
_cell.length_a   1.000
_cell.length_b   1.000
_cell.length_c   1.000
_cell.angle_alpha   90.00
_cell.angle_beta   90.00
_cell.angle_gamma   90.00
#
_symmetry.space_group_name_H-M   'P 1'
#
loop_
_entity.id
_entity.type
_entity.pdbx_description
1 polymer ?
#
loop_
_entity_poly.entity_id
_entity_poly.type
_entity_poly.pdbx_seq_one_letter_code
_entity_poly.pdbx_strand_id
1 'polypeptide(L)'
;MNRLKNIEYAGFRIRVVATIIDSILVALITLPPLIGIYGIEYFDSYSSDSFAGAWDFWISSVLPAVIVIIFWVCKSATPGKMLMDIKIIDTHNRGKLSVGQSIGRYIAYLISFIPFMLGILWIIFDKRKQGWHDKLAGTIVVKV
;
A
#
# COMPACT_ATOMS: atom_id res chain seq x y z
N MET A 1 8.62 29.32 10.70
CA MET A 1 8.40 29.62 9.28
C MET A 1 9.41 28.97 8.32
N ASN A 2 10.31 28.11 8.78
CA ASN A 2 11.36 27.50 7.93
C ASN A 2 11.32 25.97 7.80
N ARG A 3 10.24 25.30 8.24
CA ARG A 3 10.08 23.83 8.07
C ARG A 3 9.62 23.39 6.67
N LEU A 4 9.45 24.32 5.75
CA LEU A 4 8.86 24.04 4.44
C LEU A 4 9.89 23.97 3.29
N LYS A 5 11.19 24.21 3.55
CA LYS A 5 12.19 24.32 2.48
C LYS A 5 12.83 22.99 2.05
N ASN A 6 12.73 21.90 2.83
CA ASN A 6 13.40 20.64 2.52
C ASN A 6 12.44 19.44 2.65
N ILE A 7 11.39 19.38 1.82
CA ILE A 7 10.62 18.14 1.69
C ILE A 7 11.44 17.20 0.81
N GLU A 8 11.92 16.12 1.39
CA GLU A 8 12.58 15.05 0.66
C GLU A 8 11.56 13.99 0.25
N TYR A 9 11.37 13.82 -1.05
CA TYR A 9 10.42 12.83 -1.58
C TYR A 9 10.98 11.42 -1.49
N ALA A 10 10.16 10.47 -1.06
CA ALA A 10 10.52 9.06 -1.03
C ALA A 10 10.59 8.50 -2.45
N GLY A 11 11.79 8.11 -2.87
CA GLY A 11 12.04 7.52 -4.18
C GLY A 11 11.47 6.11 -4.32
N PHE A 12 11.58 5.56 -5.54
CA PHE A 12 11.03 4.24 -5.86
C PHE A 12 11.62 3.12 -4.99
N ARG A 13 12.95 3.08 -4.83
CA ARG A 13 13.64 1.99 -4.10
C ARG A 13 13.18 1.87 -2.66
N ILE A 14 13.11 2.97 -1.92
CA ILE A 14 12.68 2.96 -0.52
C ILE A 14 11.22 2.51 -0.38
N ARG A 15 10.36 2.87 -1.35
CA ARG A 15 8.96 2.42 -1.39
C ARG A 15 8.85 0.93 -1.68
N VAL A 16 9.70 0.38 -2.56
CA VAL A 16 9.74 -1.06 -2.86
C VAL A 16 10.13 -1.85 -1.61
N VAL A 17 11.18 -1.44 -0.90
CA VAL A 17 11.59 -2.09 0.35
C VAL A 17 10.46 -2.03 1.38
N ALA A 18 9.83 -0.88 1.57
CA ALA A 18 8.69 -0.74 2.47
C ALA A 18 7.52 -1.68 2.09
N THR A 19 7.24 -1.81 0.78
CA THR A 19 6.18 -2.70 0.29
C THR A 19 6.53 -4.17 0.50
N ILE A 20 7.79 -4.57 0.35
CA ILE A 20 8.23 -5.94 0.64
C ILE A 20 8.02 -6.26 2.13
N ILE A 21 8.39 -5.35 3.02
CA ILE A 21 8.16 -5.51 4.46
C ILE A 21 6.66 -5.65 4.75
N ASP A 22 5.83 -4.77 4.19
CA ASP A 22 4.38 -4.85 4.34
C ASP A 22 3.82 -6.17 3.82
N SER A 23 4.30 -6.66 2.67
CA SER A 23 3.85 -7.94 2.11
C SER A 23 4.19 -9.13 3.00
N ILE A 24 5.36 -9.13 3.63
CA ILE A 24 5.75 -10.16 4.62
C ILE A 24 4.83 -10.11 5.83
N LEU A 25 4.55 -8.91 6.37
CA LEU A 25 3.66 -8.74 7.51
C LEU A 25 2.23 -9.18 7.19
N VAL A 26 1.71 -8.85 6.01
CA VAL A 26 0.39 -9.30 5.54
C VAL A 26 0.37 -10.83 5.45
N ALA A 27 1.39 -11.46 4.87
CA ALA A 27 1.48 -12.92 4.79
C ALA A 27 1.49 -13.57 6.17
N LEU A 28 2.23 -13.03 7.13
CA LEU A 28 2.27 -13.53 8.50
C LEU A 28 0.91 -13.42 9.23
N ILE A 29 0.07 -12.49 8.85
CA ILE A 29 -1.27 -12.30 9.42
C ILE A 29 -2.30 -13.18 8.71
N THR A 30 -2.20 -13.33 7.39
CA THR A 30 -3.23 -13.98 6.58
C THR A 30 -3.03 -15.50 6.43
N LEU A 31 -1.79 -15.96 6.30
CA LEU A 31 -1.50 -17.39 6.07
C LEU A 31 -1.90 -18.31 7.24
N PRO A 32 -1.63 -18.00 8.52
CA PRO A 32 -2.02 -18.88 9.60
C PRO A 32 -3.52 -19.21 9.66
N PRO A 33 -4.44 -18.24 9.60
CA PRO A 33 -5.87 -18.55 9.56
C PRO A 33 -6.30 -19.29 8.30
N LEU A 34 -5.71 -19.00 7.13
CA LEU A 34 -6.01 -19.71 5.88
C LEU A 34 -5.56 -21.17 5.94
N ILE A 35 -4.37 -21.44 6.45
CA ILE A 35 -3.88 -22.82 6.68
C ILE A 35 -4.77 -23.52 7.72
N GLY A 36 -5.24 -22.81 8.73
CA GLY A 36 -6.15 -23.36 9.73
C GLY A 36 -7.52 -23.77 9.16
N ILE A 37 -8.03 -23.04 8.17
CA ILE A 37 -9.34 -23.29 7.54
C ILE A 37 -9.22 -24.34 6.42
N TYR A 38 -8.23 -24.22 5.54
CA TYR A 38 -8.10 -25.00 4.31
C TYR A 38 -7.02 -26.10 4.38
N GLY A 39 -6.23 -26.14 5.45
CA GLY A 39 -5.11 -27.04 5.58
C GLY A 39 -3.90 -26.65 4.72
N ILE A 40 -2.87 -27.50 4.74
CA ILE A 40 -1.66 -27.32 3.91
C ILE A 40 -1.96 -27.41 2.41
N GLU A 41 -3.05 -28.09 2.05
CA GLU A 41 -3.54 -28.23 0.68
C GLU A 41 -3.99 -26.88 0.07
N TYR A 42 -4.09 -25.82 0.86
CA TYR A 42 -4.37 -24.47 0.39
C TYR A 42 -3.41 -24.04 -0.73
N PHE A 43 -2.13 -24.39 -0.63
CA PHE A 43 -1.15 -24.03 -1.66
C PHE A 43 -1.32 -24.79 -2.98
N ASP A 44 -1.85 -26.01 -2.93
CA ASP A 44 -2.14 -26.80 -4.14
C ASP A 44 -3.41 -26.31 -4.83
N SER A 45 -4.40 -25.89 -4.07
CA SER A 45 -5.67 -25.34 -4.59
C SER A 45 -5.49 -24.00 -5.29
N TYR A 46 -4.50 -23.20 -4.88
CA TYR A 46 -4.21 -21.88 -5.46
C TYR A 46 -3.75 -21.94 -6.93
N SER A 47 -3.35 -23.12 -7.42
CA SER A 47 -2.91 -23.33 -8.81
C SER A 47 -4.06 -23.45 -9.82
N SER A 48 -5.27 -23.75 -9.36
CA SER A 48 -6.42 -24.07 -10.23
C SER A 48 -7.51 -23.00 -10.23
N ASP A 49 -7.74 -22.31 -9.11
CA ASP A 49 -8.78 -21.26 -8.97
C ASP A 49 -8.22 -20.02 -8.30
N SER A 50 -8.74 -18.85 -8.65
CA SER A 50 -8.27 -17.57 -8.11
C SER A 50 -8.49 -17.43 -6.60
N PHE A 51 -9.41 -18.19 -6.01
CA PHE A 51 -9.71 -18.22 -4.57
C PHE A 51 -10.14 -19.62 -4.14
N ALA A 52 -9.62 -20.06 -3.01
CA ALA A 52 -9.97 -21.37 -2.43
C ALA A 52 -11.39 -21.40 -1.80
N GLY A 53 -12.05 -20.24 -1.70
CA GLY A 53 -13.40 -20.11 -1.17
C GLY A 53 -13.71 -18.72 -0.63
N ALA A 54 -14.92 -18.55 -0.05
CA ALA A 54 -15.35 -17.25 0.47
C ALA A 54 -14.45 -16.71 1.58
N TRP A 55 -13.99 -17.53 2.50
CA TRP A 55 -13.08 -17.12 3.57
C TRP A 55 -11.71 -16.69 3.04
N ASP A 56 -11.23 -17.34 1.98
CA ASP A 56 -9.99 -16.93 1.32
C ASP A 56 -10.12 -15.52 0.77
N PHE A 57 -11.21 -15.20 0.06
CA PHE A 57 -11.45 -13.85 -0.43
C PHE A 57 -11.45 -12.81 0.71
N TRP A 58 -12.13 -13.08 1.81
CA TRP A 58 -12.19 -12.15 2.94
C TRP A 58 -10.84 -11.98 3.64
N ILE A 59 -10.12 -13.06 3.87
CA ILE A 59 -8.86 -13.04 4.64
C ILE A 59 -7.70 -12.54 3.77
N SER A 60 -7.62 -12.94 2.50
CA SER A 60 -6.47 -12.59 1.64
C SER A 60 -6.63 -11.24 0.93
N SER A 61 -7.85 -10.74 0.74
CA SER A 61 -8.12 -9.51 -0.02
C SER A 61 -8.70 -8.40 0.85
N VAL A 62 -9.81 -8.66 1.52
CA VAL A 62 -10.55 -7.62 2.25
C VAL A 62 -9.83 -7.23 3.55
N LEU A 63 -9.37 -8.19 4.33
CA LEU A 63 -8.70 -7.91 5.60
C LEU A 63 -7.43 -7.05 5.42
N PRO A 64 -6.50 -7.36 4.50
CA PRO A 64 -5.34 -6.51 4.25
C PRO A 64 -5.73 -5.10 3.76
N ALA A 65 -6.73 -5.00 2.89
CA ALA A 65 -7.21 -3.70 2.40
C ALA A 65 -7.70 -2.81 3.55
N VAL A 66 -8.52 -3.35 4.44
CA VAL A 66 -9.02 -2.62 5.61
C VAL A 66 -7.90 -2.21 6.55
N ILE A 67 -6.95 -3.10 6.82
CA ILE A 67 -5.78 -2.81 7.67
C ILE A 67 -4.95 -1.67 7.07
N VAL A 68 -4.65 -1.72 5.77
CA VAL A 68 -3.88 -0.67 5.08
C VAL A 68 -4.58 0.67 5.14
N ILE A 69 -5.89 0.72 4.88
CA ILE A 69 -6.67 1.96 4.93
C ILE A 69 -6.67 2.55 6.34
N ILE A 70 -6.85 1.72 7.37
CA ILE A 70 -6.80 2.15 8.78
C ILE A 70 -5.43 2.76 9.10
N PHE A 71 -4.33 2.11 8.70
CA PHE A 71 -2.98 2.63 8.91
C PHE A 71 -2.76 3.97 8.20
N TRP A 72 -3.25 4.13 6.98
CA TRP A 72 -3.14 5.40 6.25
C TRP A 72 -3.90 6.52 6.95
N VAL A 73 -5.11 6.26 7.43
CA VAL A 73 -5.91 7.25 8.16
C VAL A 73 -5.29 7.61 9.51
N CYS A 74 -4.87 6.61 10.29
CA CYS A 74 -4.38 6.81 11.65
C CYS A 74 -2.93 7.27 11.70
N LYS A 75 -2.05 6.68 10.90
CA LYS A 75 -0.59 6.88 10.95
C LYS A 75 0.00 7.53 9.71
N SER A 76 -0.78 7.72 8.65
CA SER A 76 -0.30 8.22 7.35
C SER A 76 0.80 7.35 6.72
N ALA A 77 0.94 6.12 7.18
CA ALA A 77 1.92 5.15 6.69
C ALA A 77 1.49 3.71 7.04
N THR A 78 1.94 2.75 6.27
CA THR A 78 1.89 1.33 6.61
C THR A 78 3.07 0.97 7.52
N PRO A 79 3.05 -0.16 8.23
CA PRO A 79 4.17 -0.57 9.08
C PRO A 79 5.53 -0.59 8.35
N GLY A 80 5.58 -1.11 7.12
CA GLY A 80 6.80 -1.11 6.32
C GLY A 80 7.29 0.30 5.99
N LYS A 81 6.38 1.23 5.69
CA LYS A 81 6.74 2.63 5.47
C LYS A 81 7.21 3.31 6.74
N MET A 82 6.62 2.98 7.88
CA MET A 82 7.08 3.50 9.18
C MET A 82 8.51 3.07 9.51
N LEU A 83 8.86 1.81 9.22
CA LEU A 83 10.22 1.29 9.40
C LEU A 83 11.24 1.94 8.47
N MET A 84 10.80 2.45 7.33
CA MET A 84 11.65 3.16 6.36
C MET A 84 11.65 4.68 6.53
N ASP A 85 11.08 5.19 7.63
CA ASP A 85 10.97 6.62 7.93
C ASP A 85 10.33 7.43 6.79
N ILE A 86 9.29 6.88 6.17
CA ILE A 86 8.51 7.56 5.14
C ILE A 86 7.03 7.58 5.51
N LYS A 87 6.36 8.66 5.13
CA LYS A 87 4.92 8.83 5.34
C LYS A 87 4.22 9.43 4.14
N ILE A 88 2.91 9.22 4.09
CA ILE A 88 2.02 9.76 3.07
C ILE A 88 1.37 11.02 3.63
N ILE A 89 1.41 12.10 2.87
CA ILE A 89 0.74 13.37 3.25
C ILE A 89 -0.12 13.87 2.09
N ASP A 90 -1.12 14.68 2.44
CA ASP A 90 -1.93 15.39 1.46
C ASP A 90 -1.10 16.48 0.77
N THR A 91 -1.24 16.61 -0.55
CA THR A 91 -0.52 17.62 -1.34
C THR A 91 -0.96 19.05 -1.05
N HIS A 92 -2.21 19.26 -0.63
CA HIS A 92 -2.77 20.59 -0.40
C HIS A 92 -2.44 21.14 0.98
N ASN A 93 -2.81 20.41 2.02
CA ASN A 93 -2.65 20.84 3.41
C ASN A 93 -1.42 20.28 4.11
N ARG A 94 -0.71 19.33 3.46
CA ARG A 94 0.45 18.59 4.01
C ARG A 94 0.18 17.87 5.33
N GLY A 95 -1.09 17.66 5.62
CA GLY A 95 -1.58 16.96 6.80
C GLY A 95 -1.82 15.47 6.55
N LYS A 96 -2.55 14.86 7.49
CA LYS A 96 -2.96 13.45 7.37
C LYS A 96 -3.98 13.29 6.25
N LEU A 97 -4.02 12.08 5.68
CA LEU A 97 -5.01 11.71 4.69
C LEU A 97 -6.41 11.63 5.32
N SER A 98 -7.42 12.07 4.56
CA SER A 98 -8.81 11.77 4.89
C SER A 98 -9.13 10.30 4.59
N VAL A 99 -10.25 9.82 5.13
CA VAL A 99 -10.76 8.46 4.83
C VAL A 99 -11.04 8.31 3.33
N GLY A 100 -11.66 9.32 2.71
CA GLY A 100 -11.93 9.33 1.27
C GLY A 100 -10.66 9.26 0.41
N GLN A 101 -9.62 10.00 0.76
CA GLN A 101 -8.32 9.94 0.08
C GLN A 101 -7.65 8.56 0.24
N SER A 102 -7.75 7.95 1.40
CA SER A 102 -7.18 6.62 1.66
C SER A 102 -7.88 5.54 0.83
N ILE A 103 -9.21 5.55 0.76
CA ILE A 103 -9.99 4.63 -0.08
C ILE A 103 -9.69 4.89 -1.56
N GLY A 104 -9.72 6.13 -2.00
CA GLY A 104 -9.40 6.52 -3.38
C GLY A 104 -8.00 6.10 -3.80
N ARG A 105 -7.02 6.24 -2.90
CA ARG A 105 -5.66 5.79 -3.10
C ARG A 105 -5.56 4.27 -3.27
N TYR A 106 -6.30 3.51 -2.47
CA TYR A 106 -6.33 2.04 -2.59
C TYR A 106 -6.90 1.60 -3.94
N ILE A 107 -8.01 2.19 -4.38
CA ILE A 107 -8.61 1.94 -5.70
C ILE A 107 -7.63 2.36 -6.81
N ALA A 108 -6.96 3.49 -6.66
CA ALA A 108 -5.99 3.98 -7.63
C ALA A 108 -4.75 3.08 -7.75
N TYR A 109 -4.37 2.34 -6.70
CA TYR A 109 -3.36 1.29 -6.81
C TYR A 109 -3.77 0.19 -7.79
N LEU A 110 -5.02 -0.26 -7.74
CA LEU A 110 -5.54 -1.26 -8.68
C LEU A 110 -5.43 -0.76 -10.12
N ILE A 111 -5.81 0.49 -10.36
CA ILE A 111 -5.68 1.13 -11.67
C ILE A 111 -4.20 1.22 -12.12
N SER A 112 -3.29 1.48 -11.19
CA SER A 112 -1.85 1.56 -11.49
C SER A 112 -1.22 0.21 -11.83
N PHE A 113 -1.81 -0.90 -11.39
CA PHE A 113 -1.38 -2.25 -11.75
C PHE A 113 -1.81 -2.69 -13.15
N ILE A 114 -2.97 -2.23 -13.64
CA ILE A 114 -3.55 -2.67 -14.92
C ILE A 114 -2.58 -2.51 -16.10
N PRO A 115 -1.94 -1.35 -16.35
CA PRO A 115 -0.98 -1.21 -17.45
C PRO A 115 0.43 -1.68 -17.05
N PHE A 116 0.61 -2.97 -16.73
CA PHE A 116 1.91 -3.59 -16.40
C PHE A 116 2.71 -2.83 -15.32
N MET A 117 2.03 -2.34 -14.28
CA MET A 117 2.64 -1.56 -13.20
C MET A 117 3.24 -0.20 -13.64
N LEU A 118 2.97 0.28 -14.83
CA LEU A 118 3.49 1.56 -15.34
C LEU A 118 3.16 2.74 -14.40
N GLY A 119 1.98 2.73 -13.79
CA GLY A 119 1.59 3.76 -12.84
C GLY A 119 2.47 3.81 -11.59
N ILE A 120 3.01 2.67 -11.19
CA ILE A 120 3.96 2.56 -10.06
C ILE A 120 5.37 2.91 -10.51
N LEU A 121 5.79 2.43 -11.66
CA LEU A 121 7.11 2.73 -12.25
C LEU A 121 7.27 4.21 -12.58
N TRP A 122 6.17 4.93 -12.80
CA TRP A 122 6.18 6.38 -13.04
C TRP A 122 6.87 7.18 -11.93
N ILE A 123 6.93 6.66 -10.70
CA ILE A 123 7.65 7.25 -9.57
C ILE A 123 9.11 7.56 -9.91
N ILE A 124 9.74 6.74 -10.76
CA ILE A 124 11.16 6.89 -11.14
C ILE A 124 11.36 8.19 -11.93
N PHE A 125 10.42 8.52 -12.79
CA PHE A 125 10.52 9.65 -13.73
C PHE A 125 9.89 10.94 -13.20
N ASP A 126 9.01 10.85 -12.21
CA ASP A 126 8.28 12.00 -11.70
C ASP A 126 9.15 12.88 -10.80
N LYS A 127 9.04 14.20 -10.95
CA LYS A 127 9.80 15.19 -10.16
C LYS A 127 9.45 15.14 -8.66
N ARG A 128 8.19 14.87 -8.33
CA ARG A 128 7.71 14.73 -6.94
C ARG A 128 7.71 13.28 -6.45
N LYS A 129 8.25 12.37 -7.26
CA LYS A 129 8.25 10.93 -6.97
C LYS A 129 6.86 10.39 -6.70
N GLN A 130 5.87 10.85 -7.46
CA GLN A 130 4.48 10.41 -7.37
C GLN A 130 4.21 9.33 -8.43
N GLY A 131 3.60 8.21 -8.01
CA GLY A 131 2.96 7.26 -8.91
C GLY A 131 1.58 7.77 -9.34
N TRP A 132 0.93 7.08 -10.25
CA TRP A 132 -0.44 7.43 -10.68
C TRP A 132 -1.43 7.39 -9.51
N HIS A 133 -1.30 6.41 -8.61
CA HIS A 133 -2.12 6.30 -7.41
C HIS A 133 -1.93 7.50 -6.45
N ASP A 134 -0.72 8.04 -6.36
CA ASP A 134 -0.44 9.24 -5.59
C ASP A 134 -1.11 10.47 -6.20
N LYS A 135 -1.00 10.63 -7.52
CA LYS A 135 -1.59 11.76 -8.26
C LYS A 135 -3.11 11.74 -8.20
N LEU A 136 -3.72 10.58 -8.41
CA LEU A 136 -5.18 10.42 -8.37
C LEU A 136 -5.76 10.69 -6.97
N ALA A 137 -5.05 10.32 -5.92
CA ALA A 137 -5.48 10.58 -4.54
C ALA A 137 -5.08 11.96 -4.01
N GLY A 138 -4.28 12.75 -4.75
CA GLY A 138 -3.76 14.02 -4.28
C GLY A 138 -2.80 13.89 -3.09
N THR A 139 -1.94 12.91 -3.11
CA THR A 139 -0.99 12.58 -2.02
C THR A 139 0.45 12.55 -2.51
N ILE A 140 1.39 12.73 -1.58
CA ILE A 140 2.83 12.55 -1.80
C ILE A 140 3.42 11.71 -0.68
N VAL A 141 4.50 11.00 -0.96
CA VAL A 141 5.24 10.25 0.05
C VAL A 141 6.58 10.93 0.30
N VAL A 142 6.82 11.26 1.54
CA VAL A 142 7.98 12.04 1.99
C VAL A 142 8.77 11.28 3.03
N LYS A 143 10.06 11.57 3.14
CA LYS A 143 10.88 11.11 4.26
C LYS A 143 10.57 11.94 5.51
N VAL A 144 10.61 11.29 6.63
CA VAL A 144 10.34 11.92 7.95
C VAL A 144 11.63 12.35 8.60
#